data_80a4cbffb380b0e4a4303d347fc263d5
#
_entry.id   80a4cbffb380b0e4a4303d347fc263d5
#
_cell.length_a   1.000
_cell.length_b   1.000
_cell.length_c   1.000
_cell.angle_alpha   90.00
_cell.angle_beta   90.00
_cell.angle_gamma   90.00
#
_symmetry.space_group_name_H-M   'P 1'
#
loop_
_entity.id
_entity.type
_entity.pdbx_description
1 polymer ?
#
loop_
_entity_poly.entity_id
_entity_poly.type
_entity_poly.pdbx_seq_one_letter_code
_entity_poly.pdbx_strand_id
1 'polypeptide(L)'
;MPGPCRPPISVSPVLDDPGVVRELLEQTAPHYPVQRYFASAAEMRAQSGPGELIIAPNFRGDWATAEQRVPGLEPILENPRFLAAAAQLFGSELVQPWGVYSNITWQLPFDQGKGHTDVPAFLGVDRTRYPTWFLSVMGHSGLFEEERIEIATAVSWFYQGEDGGFCYWPDGPDRPPRVHEGDVYNTAFVGDNDRMYHRVRPVGTREQGLLMGMTLETRLEHDGHDAWAIRQDGETRAEMSFGDLRVSVSWKAYVYRDAEQRRRHEQGVGALGLDAVLDRFTRDLQARGLGFDLPADPLHEEPFVELLTKTYVTVPSVFDS
;
A
#
# COMPACT_ATOMS: atom_id res chain seq x y z
N MET A 1 1.66 21.63 1.41
CA MET A 1 0.58 20.63 1.37
C MET A 1 0.77 19.78 0.12
N PRO A 2 0.56 18.47 0.16
CA PRO A 2 0.62 17.65 -1.03
C PRO A 2 -0.32 18.18 -2.11
N GLY A 3 0.03 17.98 -3.38
CA GLY A 3 -0.82 18.36 -4.50
C GLY A 3 -2.21 17.70 -4.44
N PRO A 4 -3.22 18.21 -5.15
CA PRO A 4 -4.55 17.61 -5.16
C PRO A 4 -4.48 16.18 -5.71
N CYS A 5 -5.25 15.27 -5.08
CA CYS A 5 -5.44 13.92 -5.56
C CYS A 5 -6.19 13.94 -6.91
N ARG A 6 -5.82 13.05 -7.81
CA ARG A 6 -6.56 12.79 -9.05
C ARG A 6 -7.71 11.82 -8.76
N PRO A 7 -8.94 12.06 -9.26
CA PRO A 7 -10.01 11.08 -9.11
C PRO A 7 -9.61 9.73 -9.76
N PRO A 8 -9.80 8.61 -9.06
CA PRO A 8 -9.41 7.31 -9.58
C PRO A 8 -10.24 6.91 -10.80
N ILE A 9 -9.62 6.14 -11.71
CA ILE A 9 -10.29 5.59 -12.90
C ILE A 9 -10.74 4.18 -12.60
N SER A 10 -12.02 3.90 -12.82
CA SER A 10 -12.59 2.55 -12.70
C SER A 10 -12.26 1.70 -13.93
N VAL A 11 -11.87 0.46 -13.69
CA VAL A 11 -11.61 -0.55 -14.73
C VAL A 11 -12.48 -1.78 -14.48
N SER A 12 -13.26 -2.18 -15.47
CA SER A 12 -14.14 -3.38 -15.43
C SER A 12 -14.43 -3.89 -16.84
N PRO A 13 -14.23 -5.18 -17.12
CA PRO A 13 -13.50 -6.15 -16.30
C PRO A 13 -11.99 -5.84 -16.24
N VAL A 14 -11.31 -6.34 -15.21
CA VAL A 14 -9.84 -6.23 -15.11
C VAL A 14 -9.16 -7.24 -16.00
N LEU A 15 -9.59 -8.50 -15.92
CA LEU A 15 -9.04 -9.64 -16.66
C LEU A 15 -10.12 -10.32 -17.48
N ASP A 16 -9.74 -10.83 -18.64
CA ASP A 16 -10.64 -11.67 -19.45
C ASP A 16 -10.82 -13.05 -18.80
N ASP A 17 -9.75 -13.57 -18.15
CA ASP A 17 -9.81 -14.75 -17.30
C ASP A 17 -9.35 -14.37 -15.86
N PRO A 18 -10.27 -14.12 -14.93
CA PRO A 18 -9.93 -13.81 -13.55
C PRO A 18 -9.44 -15.04 -12.75
N GLY A 19 -9.56 -16.25 -13.28
CA GLY A 19 -9.06 -17.49 -12.66
C GLY A 19 -7.55 -17.46 -12.43
N VAL A 20 -6.80 -16.75 -13.27
CA VAL A 20 -5.34 -16.58 -13.12
C VAL A 20 -4.93 -16.05 -11.75
N VAL A 21 -5.77 -15.23 -11.10
CA VAL A 21 -5.47 -14.71 -9.75
C VAL A 21 -5.50 -15.82 -8.72
N ARG A 22 -6.49 -16.72 -8.79
CA ARG A 22 -6.57 -17.88 -7.92
C ARG A 22 -5.40 -18.82 -8.15
N GLU A 23 -5.04 -19.12 -9.38
CA GLU A 23 -3.89 -19.97 -9.73
C GLU A 23 -2.58 -19.39 -9.16
N LEU A 24 -2.37 -18.07 -9.27
CA LEU A 24 -1.20 -17.41 -8.70
C LEU A 24 -1.18 -17.48 -7.17
N LEU A 25 -2.32 -17.34 -6.49
CA LEU A 25 -2.42 -17.48 -5.04
C LEU A 25 -2.08 -18.91 -4.60
N GLU A 26 -2.63 -19.93 -5.27
CA GLU A 26 -2.36 -21.34 -4.99
C GLU A 26 -0.89 -21.68 -5.24
N GLN A 27 -0.32 -21.21 -6.36
CA GLN A 27 1.08 -21.43 -6.73
C GLN A 27 2.09 -20.80 -5.74
N THR A 28 1.74 -19.64 -5.18
CA THR A 28 2.65 -18.86 -4.33
C THR A 28 2.43 -19.06 -2.84
N ALA A 29 1.50 -19.92 -2.45
CA ALA A 29 1.34 -20.31 -1.05
C ALA A 29 2.61 -20.99 -0.51
N PRO A 30 2.95 -20.85 0.77
CA PRO A 30 2.21 -20.18 1.82
C PRO A 30 2.36 -18.64 1.79
N HIS A 31 1.31 -17.94 2.23
CA HIS A 31 1.33 -16.50 2.41
C HIS A 31 1.53 -16.14 3.89
N TYR A 32 2.23 -15.03 4.12
CA TYR A 32 2.57 -14.57 5.48
C TYR A 32 1.84 -13.26 5.84
N PRO A 33 1.66 -12.96 7.14
CA PRO A 33 1.07 -11.72 7.58
C PRO A 33 1.78 -10.51 6.99
N VAL A 34 1.02 -9.48 6.61
CA VAL A 34 1.56 -8.26 5.98
C VAL A 34 2.64 -7.59 6.83
N GLN A 35 2.57 -7.74 8.16
CA GLN A 35 3.55 -7.20 9.10
C GLN A 35 4.96 -7.79 8.93
N ARG A 36 5.10 -8.97 8.35
CA ARG A 36 6.41 -9.58 8.04
C ARG A 36 7.22 -8.76 7.02
N TYR A 37 6.55 -7.95 6.21
CA TYR A 37 7.17 -7.15 5.16
C TYR A 37 7.62 -5.76 5.62
N PHE A 38 7.48 -5.44 6.91
CA PHE A 38 8.06 -4.24 7.49
C PHE A 38 9.54 -4.43 7.77
N ALA A 39 10.33 -3.38 7.52
CA ALA A 39 11.78 -3.43 7.66
C ALA A 39 12.24 -3.52 9.12
N SER A 40 11.40 -3.08 10.08
CA SER A 40 11.73 -3.09 11.49
C SER A 40 10.49 -3.09 12.40
N ALA A 41 10.69 -3.48 13.66
CA ALA A 41 9.64 -3.38 14.69
C ALA A 41 9.22 -1.92 14.96
N ALA A 42 10.09 -0.95 14.74
CA ALA A 42 9.76 0.47 14.86
C ALA A 42 8.83 0.92 13.74
N GLU A 43 9.10 0.51 12.50
CA GLU A 43 8.23 0.77 11.35
C GLU A 43 6.84 0.14 11.55
N MET A 44 6.81 -1.10 12.03
CA MET A 44 5.57 -1.81 12.34
C MET A 44 4.74 -1.05 13.39
N ARG A 45 5.37 -0.55 14.46
CA ARG A 45 4.70 0.28 15.48
C ARG A 45 4.19 1.60 14.93
N ALA A 46 4.97 2.27 14.10
CA ALA A 46 4.56 3.53 13.47
C ALA A 46 3.31 3.37 12.59
N GLN A 47 3.16 2.22 11.93
CA GLN A 47 1.99 1.89 11.09
C GLN A 47 0.78 1.44 11.92
N SER A 48 1.00 0.75 13.05
CA SER A 48 -0.07 0.15 13.88
C SER A 48 -0.69 1.14 14.87
N GLY A 49 -0.06 2.31 15.10
CA GLY A 49 -0.50 3.28 16.10
C GLY A 49 -0.17 2.85 17.55
N PRO A 50 -0.59 3.64 18.54
CA PRO A 50 -0.33 3.35 19.95
C PRO A 50 -1.16 2.13 20.40
N GLY A 51 -0.50 1.13 20.96
CA GLY A 51 -1.15 -0.06 21.51
C GLY A 51 -0.28 -1.31 21.40
N GLU A 52 -0.83 -2.43 21.82
CA GLU A 52 -0.19 -3.73 21.60
C GLU A 52 -0.24 -4.10 20.12
N LEU A 53 0.89 -4.56 19.59
CA LEU A 53 0.98 -4.99 18.20
C LEU A 53 0.19 -6.27 18.01
N ILE A 54 -0.90 -6.19 17.29
CA ILE A 54 -1.74 -7.35 16.91
C ILE A 54 -1.35 -7.77 15.48
N ILE A 55 -0.90 -9.00 15.33
CA ILE A 55 -0.77 -9.63 14.00
C ILE A 55 -2.15 -10.11 13.60
N ALA A 56 -2.71 -9.49 12.56
CA ALA A 56 -4.04 -9.79 12.08
C ALA A 56 -4.01 -10.78 10.89
N PRO A 57 -5.11 -11.50 10.62
CA PRO A 57 -5.22 -12.42 9.48
C PRO A 57 -5.38 -11.64 8.16
N ASN A 58 -4.35 -10.87 7.85
CA ASN A 58 -4.17 -10.14 6.62
C ASN A 58 -2.80 -10.55 6.05
N PHE A 59 -2.83 -11.35 5.00
CA PHE A 59 -1.67 -12.01 4.41
C PHE A 59 -1.28 -11.32 3.09
N ARG A 60 -0.03 -11.47 2.71
CA ARG A 60 0.52 -10.89 1.49
C ARG A 60 1.32 -11.92 0.70
N GLY A 61 1.18 -11.89 -0.62
CA GLY A 61 2.04 -12.57 -1.57
C GLY A 61 2.64 -11.56 -2.55
N ASP A 62 3.97 -11.44 -2.59
CA ASP A 62 4.64 -10.60 -3.58
C ASP A 62 4.85 -11.40 -4.88
N TRP A 63 4.23 -10.95 -5.97
CA TRP A 63 4.28 -11.62 -7.27
C TRP A 63 5.25 -10.96 -8.25
N ALA A 64 5.39 -9.63 -8.18
CA ALA A 64 6.45 -8.90 -8.85
C ALA A 64 7.10 -7.90 -7.90
N THR A 65 8.42 -7.90 -7.88
CA THR A 65 9.26 -6.90 -7.22
C THR A 65 10.36 -6.47 -8.19
N ALA A 66 11.27 -5.61 -7.75
CA ALA A 66 12.46 -5.28 -8.54
C ALA A 66 13.35 -6.51 -8.85
N GLU A 67 13.29 -7.55 -8.00
CA GLU A 67 14.21 -8.69 -8.00
C GLU A 67 13.60 -9.98 -8.56
N GLN A 68 12.28 -10.12 -8.48
CA GLN A 68 11.60 -11.37 -8.87
C GLN A 68 10.27 -11.12 -9.57
N ARG A 69 9.89 -12.07 -10.41
CA ARG A 69 8.56 -12.18 -11.02
C ARG A 69 8.11 -13.63 -10.97
N VAL A 70 6.88 -13.85 -10.53
CA VAL A 70 6.25 -15.16 -10.53
C VAL A 70 5.82 -15.52 -11.96
N PRO A 71 6.05 -16.75 -12.44
CA PRO A 71 5.57 -17.21 -13.74
C PRO A 71 4.03 -17.10 -13.84
N GLY A 72 3.52 -16.70 -15.00
CA GLY A 72 2.08 -16.54 -15.25
C GLY A 72 1.50 -15.19 -14.82
N LEU A 73 2.35 -14.24 -14.40
CA LEU A 73 1.94 -12.92 -13.93
C LEU A 73 1.64 -11.91 -15.05
N GLU A 74 2.08 -12.18 -16.27
CA GLU A 74 2.03 -11.25 -17.40
C GLU A 74 0.64 -10.62 -17.62
N PRO A 75 -0.49 -11.36 -17.52
CA PRO A 75 -1.83 -10.77 -17.72
C PRO A 75 -2.17 -9.66 -16.71
N ILE A 76 -1.53 -9.66 -15.54
CA ILE A 76 -1.71 -8.64 -14.50
C ILE A 76 -0.64 -7.56 -14.61
N LEU A 77 0.64 -7.94 -14.71
CA LEU A 77 1.76 -6.99 -14.71
C LEU A 77 1.72 -6.09 -15.95
N GLU A 78 1.42 -6.67 -17.12
CA GLU A 78 1.39 -5.99 -18.41
C GLU A 78 -0.06 -5.69 -18.87
N ASN A 79 -0.98 -5.60 -17.92
CA ASN A 79 -2.40 -5.41 -18.19
C ASN A 79 -2.64 -4.12 -19.00
N PRO A 80 -3.14 -4.21 -20.25
CA PRO A 80 -3.30 -3.04 -21.10
C PRO A 80 -4.36 -2.06 -20.57
N ARG A 81 -5.35 -2.56 -19.81
CA ARG A 81 -6.37 -1.70 -19.20
C ARG A 81 -5.77 -0.85 -18.06
N PHE A 82 -4.85 -1.42 -17.27
CA PHE A 82 -4.13 -0.66 -16.23
C PHE A 82 -3.17 0.35 -16.84
N LEU A 83 -2.43 -0.03 -17.88
CA LEU A 83 -1.53 0.87 -18.59
C LEU A 83 -2.29 2.07 -19.16
N ALA A 84 -3.41 1.82 -19.86
CA ALA A 84 -4.23 2.88 -20.45
C ALA A 84 -4.85 3.79 -19.37
N ALA A 85 -5.37 3.22 -18.28
CA ALA A 85 -5.94 3.99 -17.18
C ALA A 85 -4.86 4.85 -16.46
N ALA A 86 -3.67 4.30 -16.25
CA ALA A 86 -2.55 5.04 -15.66
C ALA A 86 -2.10 6.19 -16.58
N ALA A 87 -1.96 5.92 -17.88
CA ALA A 87 -1.62 6.96 -18.87
C ALA A 87 -2.66 8.08 -18.89
N GLN A 88 -3.94 7.73 -18.88
CA GLN A 88 -5.04 8.71 -18.81
C GLN A 88 -5.02 9.52 -17.50
N LEU A 89 -4.84 8.85 -16.35
CA LEU A 89 -4.86 9.47 -15.03
C LEU A 89 -3.75 10.52 -14.87
N PHE A 90 -2.56 10.21 -15.34
CA PHE A 90 -1.38 11.06 -15.17
C PHE A 90 -1.06 11.94 -16.41
N GLY A 91 -1.73 11.69 -17.55
CA GLY A 91 -1.50 12.43 -18.78
C GLY A 91 -0.14 12.11 -19.42
N SER A 92 0.35 10.89 -19.27
CA SER A 92 1.63 10.45 -19.84
C SER A 92 1.61 8.98 -20.25
N GLU A 93 2.13 8.69 -21.43
CA GLU A 93 2.27 7.32 -21.97
C GLU A 93 3.52 6.58 -21.39
N LEU A 94 4.36 7.28 -20.63
CA LEU A 94 5.56 6.68 -20.05
C LEU A 94 5.25 5.98 -18.74
N VAL A 95 4.50 4.89 -18.84
CA VAL A 95 4.07 4.02 -17.72
C VAL A 95 4.97 2.80 -17.68
N GLN A 96 5.60 2.54 -16.53
CA GLN A 96 6.52 1.42 -16.31
C GLN A 96 6.09 0.57 -15.13
N PRO A 97 5.41 -0.57 -15.36
CA PRO A 97 5.06 -1.50 -14.30
C PRO A 97 6.28 -2.10 -13.61
N TRP A 98 6.20 -2.22 -12.28
CA TRP A 98 7.32 -2.79 -11.52
C TRP A 98 6.88 -3.69 -10.35
N GLY A 99 5.65 -3.57 -9.89
CA GLY A 99 5.23 -4.26 -8.68
C GLY A 99 3.82 -4.83 -8.78
N VAL A 100 3.65 -6.08 -8.33
CA VAL A 100 2.34 -6.72 -8.15
C VAL A 100 2.39 -7.53 -6.86
N TYR A 101 1.37 -7.37 -6.01
CA TYR A 101 1.21 -8.16 -4.81
C TYR A 101 -0.26 -8.40 -4.47
N SER A 102 -0.54 -9.54 -3.88
CA SER A 102 -1.85 -9.86 -3.34
C SER A 102 -1.97 -9.45 -1.88
N ASN A 103 -3.17 -9.03 -1.47
CA ASN A 103 -3.58 -8.92 -0.07
C ASN A 103 -4.78 -9.85 0.13
N ILE A 104 -4.68 -10.72 1.13
CA ILE A 104 -5.65 -11.74 1.42
C ILE A 104 -6.09 -11.56 2.88
N THR A 105 -7.32 -11.13 3.09
CA THR A 105 -7.85 -10.85 4.42
C THR A 105 -8.94 -11.85 4.77
N TRP A 106 -8.86 -12.40 6.00
CA TRP A 106 -9.89 -13.27 6.57
C TRP A 106 -10.24 -12.78 7.97
N GLN A 107 -11.55 -12.65 8.28
CA GLN A 107 -12.04 -12.30 9.61
C GLN A 107 -11.26 -11.18 10.33
N LEU A 108 -11.30 -9.99 9.75
CA LEU A 108 -10.77 -8.76 10.32
C LEU A 108 -11.93 -7.76 10.53
N PRO A 109 -12.76 -7.97 11.58
CA PRO A 109 -14.03 -7.26 11.76
C PRO A 109 -13.86 -5.84 12.35
N PHE A 110 -12.77 -5.20 12.05
CA PHE A 110 -12.41 -3.85 12.50
C PHE A 110 -11.92 -3.01 11.35
N ASP A 111 -12.14 -1.71 11.43
CA ASP A 111 -11.56 -0.76 10.49
C ASP A 111 -10.03 -0.82 10.51
N GLN A 112 -9.43 -0.79 9.33
CA GLN A 112 -7.96 -0.73 9.18
C GLN A 112 -7.46 0.70 9.38
N GLY A 113 -7.58 1.20 10.60
CA GLY A 113 -7.17 2.55 10.97
C GLY A 113 -8.05 3.66 10.39
N LYS A 114 -7.53 4.88 10.42
CA LYS A 114 -8.23 6.08 9.95
C LYS A 114 -8.12 6.32 8.44
N GLY A 115 -7.47 5.46 7.72
CA GLY A 115 -7.08 5.67 6.33
C GLY A 115 -5.63 6.15 6.23
N HIS A 116 -5.00 5.76 5.15
CA HIS A 116 -3.60 6.07 4.84
C HIS A 116 -3.44 6.38 3.37
N THR A 117 -2.32 6.98 3.01
CA THR A 117 -1.82 7.01 1.63
C THR A 117 -0.79 5.92 1.44
N ASP A 118 -0.57 5.49 0.21
CA ASP A 118 0.55 4.62 -0.12
C ASP A 118 1.89 5.35 0.07
N VAL A 119 2.96 4.57 0.10
CA VAL A 119 4.32 5.10 0.26
C VAL A 119 4.81 5.69 -1.05
N PRO A 120 5.13 7.00 -1.10
CA PRO A 120 5.61 7.64 -2.31
C PRO A 120 7.06 7.28 -2.63
N ALA A 121 7.50 7.61 -3.84
CA ALA A 121 8.90 7.54 -4.25
C ALA A 121 9.39 8.91 -4.76
N PHE A 122 10.67 9.15 -4.55
CA PHE A 122 11.35 10.36 -5.02
C PHE A 122 12.66 9.97 -5.71
N LEU A 123 13.19 10.85 -6.51
CA LEU A 123 14.44 10.64 -7.21
C LEU A 123 15.59 10.38 -6.22
N GLY A 124 16.01 9.12 -6.10
CA GLY A 124 17.06 8.65 -5.19
C GLY A 124 16.61 8.31 -3.77
N VAL A 125 15.32 8.51 -3.45
CA VAL A 125 14.76 8.24 -2.12
C VAL A 125 13.48 7.41 -2.26
N ASP A 126 13.60 6.11 -2.03
CA ASP A 126 12.52 5.12 -2.14
C ASP A 126 12.59 4.08 -1.01
N ARG A 127 11.59 3.19 -0.96
CA ARG A 127 11.45 2.18 0.11
C ARG A 127 12.50 1.08 0.11
N THR A 128 13.34 0.98 -0.90
CA THR A 128 14.45 0.02 -0.91
C THR A 128 15.63 0.51 -0.08
N ARG A 129 15.68 1.81 0.22
CA ARG A 129 16.79 2.49 0.88
C ARG A 129 16.41 3.20 2.18
N TYR A 130 15.12 3.57 2.32
CA TYR A 130 14.65 4.39 3.44
C TYR A 130 13.37 3.81 4.06
N PRO A 131 13.15 4.00 5.38
CA PRO A 131 11.95 3.53 6.05
C PRO A 131 10.69 4.23 5.53
N THR A 132 9.56 3.51 5.53
CA THR A 132 8.29 3.99 4.95
C THR A 132 7.77 5.23 5.66
N TRP A 133 7.98 5.36 6.97
CA TRP A 133 7.57 6.56 7.70
C TRP A 133 8.25 7.83 7.17
N PHE A 134 9.54 7.74 6.80
CA PHE A 134 10.30 8.87 6.26
C PHE A 134 9.78 9.30 4.89
N LEU A 135 9.50 8.34 4.04
CA LEU A 135 8.90 8.59 2.71
C LEU A 135 7.51 9.20 2.85
N SER A 136 6.69 8.70 3.79
CA SER A 136 5.36 9.26 4.08
C SER A 136 5.47 10.71 4.55
N VAL A 137 6.39 11.02 5.47
CA VAL A 137 6.66 12.40 5.91
C VAL A 137 7.08 13.28 4.73
N MET A 138 7.98 12.81 3.87
CA MET A 138 8.35 13.54 2.65
C MET A 138 7.14 13.82 1.75
N GLY A 139 6.30 12.82 1.54
CA GLY A 139 5.10 12.93 0.72
C GLY A 139 4.09 13.93 1.26
N HIS A 140 3.83 13.88 2.56
CA HIS A 140 2.88 14.77 3.23
C HIS A 140 3.40 16.21 3.41
N SER A 141 4.72 16.39 3.45
CA SER A 141 5.32 17.72 3.62
C SER A 141 5.09 18.65 2.42
N GLY A 142 5.01 18.08 1.23
CA GLY A 142 4.99 18.82 -0.03
C GLY A 142 6.31 19.52 -0.40
N LEU A 143 7.38 19.26 0.36
CA LEU A 143 8.68 19.91 0.15
C LEU A 143 9.48 19.31 -1.02
N PHE A 144 9.07 18.13 -1.52
CA PHE A 144 9.83 17.31 -2.48
C PHE A 144 9.06 17.00 -3.77
N GLU A 145 8.10 17.84 -4.12
CA GLU A 145 7.23 17.60 -5.30
C GLU A 145 8.02 17.64 -6.64
N GLU A 146 9.12 18.38 -6.70
CA GLU A 146 9.97 18.44 -7.91
C GLU A 146 10.70 17.11 -8.16
N GLU A 147 11.06 16.39 -7.09
CA GLU A 147 11.76 15.12 -7.17
C GLU A 147 10.82 13.93 -7.10
N ARG A 148 9.52 14.13 -6.91
CA ARG A 148 8.54 13.05 -6.85
C ARG A 148 8.49 12.27 -8.16
N ILE A 149 8.48 10.94 -8.02
CA ILE A 149 8.16 10.02 -9.11
C ILE A 149 6.72 9.59 -8.90
N GLU A 150 5.86 9.89 -9.86
CA GLU A 150 4.45 9.52 -9.80
C GLU A 150 4.30 8.00 -9.83
N ILE A 151 3.41 7.46 -8.98
CA ILE A 151 3.10 6.04 -8.92
C ILE A 151 1.62 5.84 -9.20
N ALA A 152 1.31 5.18 -10.31
CA ALA A 152 -0.03 4.66 -10.54
C ALA A 152 -0.20 3.37 -9.73
N THR A 153 -1.27 3.31 -8.94
CA THR A 153 -1.66 2.09 -8.22
C THR A 153 -3.00 1.60 -8.74
N ALA A 154 -3.05 0.37 -9.28
CA ALA A 154 -4.31 -0.32 -9.44
C ALA A 154 -4.57 -1.19 -8.22
N VAL A 155 -5.74 -1.04 -7.60
CA VAL A 155 -6.27 -2.01 -6.63
C VAL A 155 -7.43 -2.72 -7.28
N SER A 156 -7.31 -4.02 -7.47
CA SER A 156 -8.32 -4.87 -8.08
C SER A 156 -8.84 -5.92 -7.10
N TRP A 157 -10.10 -6.32 -7.25
CA TRP A 157 -10.78 -7.20 -6.30
C TRP A 157 -11.23 -8.49 -6.98
N PHE A 158 -10.95 -9.64 -6.30
CA PHE A 158 -11.23 -10.98 -6.79
C PHE A 158 -11.92 -11.83 -5.70
N TYR A 159 -12.89 -11.23 -5.03
CA TYR A 159 -13.74 -11.89 -4.05
C TYR A 159 -15.21 -11.53 -4.28
N GLN A 160 -16.11 -12.36 -3.78
CA GLN A 160 -17.57 -12.24 -3.99
C GLN A 160 -18.32 -12.01 -2.66
N GLY A 161 -17.62 -11.72 -1.58
CA GLY A 161 -18.20 -11.36 -0.28
C GLY A 161 -18.80 -9.96 -0.28
N GLU A 162 -19.74 -9.72 0.64
CA GLU A 162 -20.40 -8.42 0.80
C GLU A 162 -19.58 -7.43 1.64
N ASP A 163 -18.59 -7.93 2.42
CA ASP A 163 -17.78 -7.15 3.34
C ASP A 163 -16.48 -6.62 2.70
N GLY A 164 -15.73 -5.82 3.46
CA GLY A 164 -14.38 -5.41 3.06
C GLY A 164 -14.35 -4.41 1.92
N GLY A 165 -15.37 -3.57 1.81
CA GLY A 165 -15.44 -2.50 0.83
C GLY A 165 -14.20 -1.59 0.87
N PHE A 166 -13.89 -0.94 -0.24
CA PHE A 166 -12.79 0.00 -0.37
C PHE A 166 -13.28 1.42 -0.13
N CYS A 167 -12.91 1.98 1.02
CA CYS A 167 -13.22 3.36 1.40
C CYS A 167 -12.07 4.27 0.96
N TYR A 168 -12.37 5.36 0.26
CA TYR A 168 -11.36 6.27 -0.29
C TYR A 168 -11.83 7.73 -0.31
N TRP A 169 -10.87 8.67 -0.24
CA TRP A 169 -11.10 10.12 -0.15
C TRP A 169 -10.63 10.84 -1.42
N PRO A 170 -11.38 10.80 -2.52
CA PRO A 170 -10.96 11.40 -3.79
C PRO A 170 -10.97 12.93 -3.76
N ASP A 171 -11.75 13.52 -2.86
CA ASP A 171 -11.91 14.98 -2.72
C ASP A 171 -11.08 15.54 -1.53
N GLY A 172 -10.16 14.73 -0.99
CA GLY A 172 -9.26 15.08 0.11
C GLY A 172 -9.75 14.65 1.50
N PRO A 173 -8.86 14.67 2.51
CA PRO A 173 -9.11 14.10 3.83
C PRO A 173 -10.18 14.79 4.66
N ASP A 174 -10.54 16.03 4.31
CA ASP A 174 -11.54 16.86 5.00
C ASP A 174 -12.93 16.80 4.34
N ARG A 175 -13.10 15.90 3.39
CA ARG A 175 -14.37 15.63 2.71
C ARG A 175 -14.85 14.23 3.02
N PRO A 176 -16.15 13.95 2.90
CA PRO A 176 -16.68 12.61 3.08
C PRO A 176 -16.03 11.62 2.10
N PRO A 177 -15.65 10.43 2.56
CA PRO A 177 -15.16 9.38 1.68
C PRO A 177 -16.25 8.84 0.77
N ARG A 178 -15.81 8.11 -0.26
CA ARG A 178 -16.66 7.23 -1.06
C ARG A 178 -16.33 5.80 -0.71
N VAL A 179 -17.28 4.91 -0.89
CA VAL A 179 -17.08 3.48 -0.67
C VAL A 179 -17.38 2.73 -1.96
N HIS A 180 -16.46 1.85 -2.35
CA HIS A 180 -16.66 0.87 -3.42
C HIS A 180 -16.90 -0.49 -2.78
N GLU A 181 -18.12 -0.97 -2.89
CA GLU A 181 -18.62 -2.19 -2.26
C GLU A 181 -19.71 -2.85 -3.12
N GLY A 182 -20.16 -4.04 -2.75
CA GLY A 182 -21.11 -4.84 -3.48
C GLY A 182 -20.42 -5.74 -4.50
N ASP A 183 -20.91 -5.79 -5.73
CA ASP A 183 -20.30 -6.61 -6.79
C ASP A 183 -19.02 -5.95 -7.32
N VAL A 184 -17.93 -6.24 -6.62
CA VAL A 184 -16.59 -5.71 -6.93
C VAL A 184 -15.72 -6.72 -7.68
N TYR A 185 -16.23 -7.95 -7.90
CA TYR A 185 -15.44 -9.02 -8.52
C TYR A 185 -14.93 -8.62 -9.91
N ASN A 186 -13.64 -8.83 -10.14
CA ASN A 186 -12.95 -8.50 -11.39
C ASN A 186 -13.09 -7.01 -11.81
N THR A 187 -13.13 -6.13 -10.81
CA THR A 187 -13.08 -4.66 -10.99
C THR A 187 -11.83 -4.09 -10.36
N ALA A 188 -11.45 -2.88 -10.73
CA ALA A 188 -10.33 -2.15 -10.13
C ALA A 188 -10.56 -0.65 -10.13
N PHE A 189 -9.82 0.03 -9.23
CA PHE A 189 -9.51 1.45 -9.34
C PHE A 189 -8.03 1.64 -9.64
N VAL A 190 -7.73 2.44 -10.66
CA VAL A 190 -6.38 2.96 -10.91
C VAL A 190 -6.33 4.37 -10.36
N GLY A 191 -5.50 4.60 -9.36
CA GLY A 191 -5.47 5.84 -8.58
C GLY A 191 -4.07 6.35 -8.28
N ASP A 192 -4.06 7.57 -7.78
CA ASP A 192 -2.91 8.29 -7.21
C ASP A 192 -2.88 8.02 -5.70
N ASN A 193 -2.65 6.75 -5.33
CA ASN A 193 -2.83 6.26 -3.95
C ASN A 193 -1.78 6.80 -2.98
N ASP A 194 -0.68 7.35 -3.44
CA ASP A 194 0.30 8.04 -2.60
C ASP A 194 -0.12 9.50 -2.26
N ARG A 195 -1.27 9.96 -2.80
CA ARG A 195 -1.96 11.19 -2.42
C ARG A 195 -3.40 10.95 -1.97
N MET A 196 -4.07 9.92 -2.48
CA MET A 196 -5.44 9.57 -2.15
C MET A 196 -5.49 8.71 -0.90
N TYR A 197 -6.11 9.21 0.17
CA TYR A 197 -6.37 8.40 1.35
C TYR A 197 -7.33 7.28 1.04
N HIS A 198 -7.06 6.12 1.61
CA HIS A 198 -7.91 4.95 1.47
C HIS A 198 -7.75 3.98 2.65
N ARG A 199 -8.73 3.10 2.81
CA ARG A 199 -8.72 2.01 3.79
C ARG A 199 -9.63 0.88 3.33
N VAL A 200 -9.46 -0.30 3.92
CA VAL A 200 -10.38 -1.41 3.78
C VAL A 200 -11.37 -1.36 4.95
N ARG A 201 -12.66 -1.52 4.67
CA ARG A 201 -13.71 -1.68 5.68
C ARG A 201 -13.60 -3.06 6.35
N PRO A 202 -14.26 -3.28 7.51
CA PRO A 202 -14.25 -4.57 8.18
C PRO A 202 -14.54 -5.75 7.26
N VAL A 203 -13.88 -6.88 7.51
CA VAL A 203 -14.06 -8.16 6.80
C VAL A 203 -14.55 -9.19 7.81
N GLY A 204 -15.69 -9.78 7.56
CA GLY A 204 -16.34 -10.70 8.50
C GLY A 204 -17.10 -10.00 9.60
N THR A 205 -17.68 -10.78 10.50
CA THR A 205 -18.56 -10.28 11.56
C THR A 205 -17.86 -10.17 12.92
N ARG A 206 -18.34 -9.25 13.76
CA ARG A 206 -17.81 -9.11 15.13
C ARG A 206 -18.07 -10.33 16.00
N GLU A 207 -19.14 -11.07 15.72
CA GLU A 207 -19.51 -12.30 16.43
C GLU A 207 -18.48 -13.41 16.23
N GLN A 208 -17.89 -13.48 15.03
CA GLN A 208 -16.82 -14.44 14.72
C GLN A 208 -15.49 -14.06 15.37
N GLY A 209 -15.33 -12.78 15.71
CA GLY A 209 -14.16 -12.26 16.40
C GLY A 209 -12.90 -12.19 15.52
N LEU A 210 -11.80 -11.83 16.14
CA LEU A 210 -10.47 -11.79 15.52
C LEU A 210 -9.66 -13.01 15.96
N LEU A 211 -8.97 -13.67 15.04
CA LEU A 211 -8.02 -14.72 15.38
C LEU A 211 -6.81 -14.09 16.11
N MET A 212 -6.75 -14.31 17.42
CA MET A 212 -5.71 -13.75 18.29
C MET A 212 -4.49 -14.67 18.39
N GLY A 213 -3.35 -14.09 18.79
CA GLY A 213 -2.12 -14.85 19.04
C GLY A 213 -1.37 -15.29 17.79
N MET A 214 -1.66 -14.68 16.64
CA MET A 214 -0.85 -14.88 15.44
C MET A 214 0.55 -14.28 15.61
N THR A 215 1.52 -14.86 14.92
CA THR A 215 2.91 -14.38 14.85
C THR A 215 3.31 -14.08 13.41
N LEU A 216 4.49 -13.51 13.21
CA LEU A 216 5.02 -13.28 11.85
C LEU A 216 5.31 -14.58 11.09
N GLU A 217 5.39 -15.72 11.78
CA GLU A 217 5.59 -17.04 11.19
C GLU A 217 4.27 -17.78 10.90
N THR A 218 3.13 -17.22 11.29
CA THR A 218 1.81 -17.74 10.91
C THR A 218 1.68 -17.74 9.38
N ARG A 219 1.06 -18.79 8.84
CA ARG A 219 0.97 -18.99 7.40
C ARG A 219 -0.46 -19.25 6.97
N LEU A 220 -0.84 -18.68 5.85
CA LEU A 220 -2.02 -19.07 5.10
C LEU A 220 -1.57 -20.06 4.02
N GLU A 221 -2.03 -21.30 4.10
CA GLU A 221 -1.64 -22.41 3.22
C GLU A 221 -2.83 -22.88 2.38
N HIS A 222 -2.56 -23.33 1.17
CA HIS A 222 -3.52 -23.98 0.29
C HIS A 222 -3.46 -25.50 0.47
N ASP A 223 -4.56 -26.12 0.86
CA ASP A 223 -4.66 -27.56 1.13
C ASP A 223 -5.23 -28.39 -0.04
N GLY A 224 -5.32 -27.77 -1.20
CA GLY A 224 -5.88 -28.38 -2.41
C GLY A 224 -7.36 -28.06 -2.61
N HIS A 225 -7.81 -28.11 -3.85
CA HIS A 225 -9.14 -27.71 -4.28
C HIS A 225 -9.52 -26.31 -3.78
N ASP A 226 -10.55 -26.21 -2.96
CA ASP A 226 -11.06 -24.95 -2.42
C ASP A 226 -10.64 -24.69 -0.94
N ALA A 227 -9.82 -25.61 -0.37
CA ALA A 227 -9.47 -25.59 1.03
C ALA A 227 -8.24 -24.72 1.32
N TRP A 228 -8.36 -23.84 2.29
CA TRP A 228 -7.30 -22.99 2.84
C TRP A 228 -7.24 -23.12 4.35
N ALA A 229 -6.04 -23.00 4.90
CA ALA A 229 -5.86 -23.08 6.35
C ALA A 229 -4.84 -22.05 6.86
N ILE A 230 -5.14 -21.47 8.02
CA ILE A 230 -4.16 -20.69 8.79
C ILE A 230 -3.45 -21.65 9.72
N ARG A 231 -2.12 -21.74 9.59
CA ARG A 231 -1.25 -22.62 10.38
C ARG A 231 -0.19 -21.85 11.14
N GLN A 232 0.08 -22.33 12.36
CA GLN A 232 1.11 -21.78 13.22
C GLN A 232 1.68 -22.90 14.09
N ASP A 233 3.01 -23.00 14.18
CA ASP A 233 3.74 -23.99 15.01
C ASP A 233 3.31 -25.44 14.74
N GLY A 234 2.92 -25.74 13.50
CA GLY A 234 2.46 -27.08 13.07
C GLY A 234 0.97 -27.37 13.36
N GLU A 235 0.25 -26.43 13.99
CA GLU A 235 -1.17 -26.55 14.28
C GLU A 235 -2.04 -25.77 13.30
N THR A 236 -3.21 -26.31 12.96
CA THR A 236 -4.25 -25.61 12.23
C THR A 236 -5.01 -24.70 13.19
N ARG A 237 -4.99 -23.40 12.93
CA ARG A 237 -5.65 -22.38 13.74
C ARG A 237 -7.05 -22.02 13.21
N ALA A 238 -7.22 -22.12 11.88
CA ALA A 238 -8.50 -21.92 11.21
C ALA A 238 -8.49 -22.61 9.85
N GLU A 239 -9.67 -23.01 9.36
CA GLU A 239 -9.90 -23.56 8.04
C GLU A 239 -11.01 -22.75 7.35
N MET A 240 -10.87 -22.52 6.04
CA MET A 240 -11.83 -21.75 5.26
C MET A 240 -11.81 -22.19 3.79
N SER A 241 -12.85 -21.82 3.05
CA SER A 241 -12.88 -21.90 1.59
C SER A 241 -12.22 -20.66 0.94
N PHE A 242 -11.88 -20.76 -0.33
CA PHE A 242 -11.43 -19.59 -1.09
C PHE A 242 -12.46 -18.45 -1.07
N GLY A 243 -13.76 -18.80 -1.09
CA GLY A 243 -14.86 -17.83 -1.06
C GLY A 243 -14.93 -17.01 0.24
N ASP A 244 -14.33 -17.50 1.34
CA ASP A 244 -14.27 -16.80 2.62
C ASP A 244 -13.12 -15.77 2.68
N LEU A 245 -12.23 -15.79 1.69
CA LEU A 245 -11.07 -14.91 1.61
C LEU A 245 -11.42 -13.65 0.82
N ARG A 246 -11.19 -12.49 1.44
CA ARG A 246 -11.19 -11.22 0.71
C ARG A 246 -9.86 -11.05 -0.01
N VAL A 247 -9.86 -11.23 -1.32
CA VAL A 247 -8.68 -11.12 -2.17
C VAL A 247 -8.69 -9.80 -2.92
N SER A 248 -7.61 -9.04 -2.78
CA SER A 248 -7.31 -7.91 -3.65
C SER A 248 -5.87 -7.99 -4.17
N VAL A 249 -5.66 -7.47 -5.38
CA VAL A 249 -4.35 -7.42 -6.02
C VAL A 249 -3.99 -5.97 -6.28
N SER A 250 -2.82 -5.59 -5.81
CA SER A 250 -2.24 -4.27 -6.06
C SER A 250 -1.21 -4.37 -7.17
N TRP A 251 -1.37 -3.54 -8.19
CA TRP A 251 -0.41 -3.34 -9.27
C TRP A 251 0.20 -1.95 -9.15
N LYS A 252 1.49 -1.82 -9.39
CA LYS A 252 2.25 -0.57 -9.26
C LYS A 252 3.04 -0.28 -10.53
N ALA A 253 2.98 0.98 -10.98
CA ALA A 253 3.79 1.46 -12.08
C ALA A 253 4.33 2.86 -11.78
N TYR A 254 5.58 3.11 -12.16
CA TYR A 254 6.09 4.47 -12.27
C TYR A 254 5.46 5.15 -13.49
N VAL A 255 5.11 6.41 -13.33
CA VAL A 255 4.64 7.25 -14.43
C VAL A 255 5.54 8.46 -14.55
N TYR A 256 6.20 8.58 -15.67
CA TYR A 256 7.15 9.68 -15.90
C TYR A 256 6.51 10.76 -16.75
N ARG A 257 6.70 12.02 -16.38
CA ARG A 257 6.21 13.17 -17.15
C ARG A 257 6.89 13.30 -18.52
N ASP A 258 8.17 12.86 -18.62
CA ASP A 258 8.97 12.90 -19.83
C ASP A 258 10.11 11.86 -19.78
N ALA A 259 10.76 11.65 -20.94
CA ALA A 259 11.87 10.71 -21.08
C ALA A 259 13.11 11.12 -20.25
N GLU A 260 13.29 12.40 -19.97
CA GLU A 260 14.41 12.89 -19.16
C GLU A 260 14.22 12.52 -17.68
N GLN A 261 12.99 12.65 -17.12
CA GLN A 261 12.69 12.20 -15.76
C GLN A 261 12.91 10.69 -15.64
N ARG A 262 12.45 9.91 -16.64
CA ARG A 262 12.69 8.46 -16.68
C ARG A 262 14.19 8.15 -16.66
N ARG A 263 14.97 8.78 -17.56
CA ARG A 263 16.41 8.57 -17.62
C ARG A 263 17.10 8.94 -16.30
N ARG A 264 16.74 10.06 -15.68
CA ARG A 264 17.27 10.49 -14.39
C ARG A 264 16.97 9.47 -13.29
N HIS A 265 15.75 8.95 -13.25
CA HIS A 265 15.37 7.95 -12.28
C HIS A 265 16.15 6.64 -12.47
N GLU A 266 16.20 6.11 -13.70
CA GLU A 266 16.93 4.86 -14.02
C GLU A 266 18.43 4.97 -13.76
N GLN A 267 19.04 6.13 -13.98
CA GLN A 267 20.48 6.37 -13.83
C GLN A 267 20.88 7.02 -12.49
N GLY A 268 19.91 7.40 -11.66
CA GLY A 268 20.15 8.10 -10.39
C GLY A 268 20.76 9.51 -10.55
N VAL A 269 20.58 10.14 -11.72
CA VAL A 269 21.17 11.47 -11.99
C VAL A 269 20.37 12.55 -11.26
N GLY A 270 21.04 13.32 -10.41
CA GLY A 270 20.41 14.35 -9.57
C GLY A 270 19.56 13.76 -8.45
N ALA A 271 19.87 12.54 -8.03
CA ALA A 271 19.24 11.87 -6.91
C ALA A 271 19.42 12.65 -5.60
N LEU A 272 18.36 12.71 -4.79
CA LEU A 272 18.44 13.26 -3.45
C LEU A 272 19.28 12.35 -2.55
N GLY A 273 20.18 12.94 -1.78
CA GLY A 273 20.82 12.28 -0.64
C GLY A 273 20.10 12.61 0.66
N LEU A 274 20.34 11.79 1.70
CA LEU A 274 19.76 11.99 3.03
C LEU A 274 20.02 13.40 3.56
N ASP A 275 21.27 13.89 3.46
CA ASP A 275 21.65 15.21 3.95
C ASP A 275 20.82 16.32 3.30
N ALA A 276 20.60 16.26 1.98
CA ALA A 276 19.79 17.26 1.28
C ALA A 276 18.31 17.23 1.72
N VAL A 277 17.77 16.03 2.03
CA VAL A 277 16.42 15.90 2.58
C VAL A 277 16.34 16.48 3.98
N LEU A 278 17.29 16.14 4.85
CA LEU A 278 17.36 16.65 6.24
C LEU A 278 17.55 18.16 6.28
N ASP A 279 18.41 18.71 5.43
CA ASP A 279 18.60 20.16 5.30
C ASP A 279 17.31 20.89 4.91
N ARG A 280 16.50 20.29 4.04
CA ARG A 280 15.22 20.86 3.60
C ARG A 280 14.19 20.83 4.74
N PHE A 281 14.10 19.73 5.49
CA PHE A 281 13.28 19.65 6.69
C PHE A 281 13.74 20.63 7.77
N THR A 282 15.05 20.70 8.03
CA THR A 282 15.61 21.63 9.02
C THR A 282 15.21 23.08 8.73
N ARG A 283 15.34 23.51 7.49
CA ARG A 283 14.95 24.88 7.09
C ARG A 283 13.45 25.13 7.26
N ASP A 284 12.61 24.17 6.89
CA ASP A 284 11.14 24.33 7.02
C ASP A 284 10.70 24.32 8.48
N LEU A 285 11.26 23.44 9.34
CA LEU A 285 10.98 23.39 10.76
C LEU A 285 11.40 24.70 11.46
N GLN A 286 12.58 25.22 11.14
CA GLN A 286 13.06 26.52 11.65
C GLN A 286 12.12 27.67 11.20
N ALA A 287 11.69 27.66 9.94
CA ALA A 287 10.74 28.66 9.46
C ALA A 287 9.37 28.61 10.17
N ARG A 288 8.99 27.42 10.68
CA ARG A 288 7.80 27.22 11.52
C ARG A 288 8.01 27.57 13.00
N GLY A 289 9.23 27.93 13.39
CA GLY A 289 9.58 28.22 14.79
C GLY A 289 9.75 26.95 15.66
N LEU A 290 9.89 25.79 15.03
CA LEU A 290 10.16 24.51 15.72
C LEU A 290 11.67 24.32 15.83
N GLY A 291 12.22 24.63 17.03
CA GLY A 291 13.62 24.38 17.33
C GLY A 291 13.87 22.90 17.65
N PHE A 292 14.94 22.33 17.09
CA PHE A 292 15.41 21.00 17.41
C PHE A 292 16.90 20.88 17.11
N ASP A 293 17.56 19.90 17.74
CA ASP A 293 18.90 19.49 17.38
C ASP A 293 18.81 18.26 16.47
N LEU A 294 19.49 18.31 15.31
CA LEU A 294 19.53 17.18 14.40
C LEU A 294 20.28 16.01 15.06
N PRO A 295 19.64 14.85 15.29
CA PRO A 295 20.30 13.73 15.94
C PRO A 295 21.36 13.08 15.04
N ALA A 296 22.26 12.31 15.65
CA ALA A 296 23.30 11.58 14.92
C ALA A 296 22.73 10.48 14.00
N ASP A 297 21.61 9.86 14.40
CA ASP A 297 20.89 8.87 13.61
C ASP A 297 19.42 9.30 13.40
N PRO A 298 19.17 10.22 12.47
CA PRO A 298 17.86 10.86 12.30
C PRO A 298 16.76 9.90 11.83
N LEU A 299 17.11 8.75 11.26
CA LEU A 299 16.14 7.78 10.80
C LEU A 299 15.61 6.83 11.90
N HIS A 300 16.30 6.75 13.05
CA HIS A 300 15.97 5.83 14.15
C HIS A 300 15.74 6.52 15.50
N GLU A 301 16.06 7.82 15.64
CA GLU A 301 15.83 8.58 16.88
C GLU A 301 14.36 8.94 17.07
N GLU A 302 13.69 8.26 18.00
CA GLU A 302 12.24 8.39 18.25
C GLU A 302 11.75 9.86 18.37
N PRO A 303 12.40 10.77 19.13
CA PRO A 303 11.92 12.14 19.25
C PRO A 303 11.90 12.89 17.91
N PHE A 304 12.87 12.64 17.03
CA PHE A 304 12.93 13.27 15.72
C PHE A 304 11.90 12.68 14.75
N VAL A 305 11.71 11.35 14.76
CA VAL A 305 10.65 10.65 14.00
C VAL A 305 9.28 11.22 14.40
N GLU A 306 9.04 11.36 15.71
CA GLU A 306 7.78 11.89 16.24
C GLU A 306 7.56 13.36 15.85
N LEU A 307 8.60 14.20 15.92
CA LEU A 307 8.56 15.60 15.49
C LEU A 307 8.13 15.72 14.03
N LEU A 308 8.80 15.00 13.13
CA LEU A 308 8.49 15.04 11.71
C LEU A 308 7.09 14.49 11.42
N THR A 309 6.74 13.36 12.01
CA THR A 309 5.43 12.73 11.83
C THR A 309 4.30 13.65 12.29
N LYS A 310 4.42 14.22 13.50
CA LYS A 310 3.40 15.17 14.02
C LYS A 310 3.30 16.45 13.20
N THR A 311 4.41 16.90 12.63
CA THR A 311 4.44 18.16 11.88
C THR A 311 3.82 18.04 10.50
N TYR A 312 4.06 16.91 9.81
CA TYR A 312 3.74 16.80 8.39
C TYR A 312 2.66 15.78 8.07
N VAL A 313 2.57 14.64 8.77
CA VAL A 313 1.61 13.60 8.43
C VAL A 313 0.20 14.01 8.81
N THR A 314 -0.68 13.99 7.82
CA THR A 314 -2.11 14.23 8.00
C THR A 314 -2.89 12.92 7.88
N VAL A 315 -4.06 12.88 8.47
CA VAL A 315 -5.01 11.76 8.38
C VAL A 315 -6.39 12.31 8.05
N PRO A 316 -7.29 11.52 7.48
CA PRO A 316 -8.66 11.95 7.27
C PRO A 316 -9.32 12.46 8.57
N SER A 317 -10.08 13.52 8.45
CA SER A 317 -10.86 14.13 9.55
C SER A 317 -12.35 13.80 9.47
N VAL A 318 -12.82 13.38 8.29
CA VAL A 318 -14.20 12.98 8.02
C VAL A 318 -14.24 11.53 7.57
N PHE A 319 -15.12 10.75 8.17
CA PHE A 319 -15.27 9.31 7.95
C PHE A 319 -16.65 8.98 7.39
N ASP A 320 -16.79 7.78 6.83
CA ASP A 320 -18.07 7.15 6.52
C ASP A 320 -18.81 6.83 7.82
N SER A 321 -20.12 7.00 7.81
CA SER A 321 -21.04 6.74 8.92
C SER A 321 -21.38 5.25 9.02
#